data_a5aa80d1f9a4ae2146cc97a16aa18a31
#
_entry.id   a5aa80d1f9a4ae2146cc97a16aa18a31
#
_cell.length_a   1.000
_cell.length_b   1.000
_cell.length_c   1.000
_cell.angle_alpha   90.00
_cell.angle_beta   90.00
_cell.angle_gamma   90.00
#
_symmetry.space_group_name_H-M   'P 1'
#
loop_
_entity.id
_entity.type
_entity.pdbx_description
1 polymer ?
#
loop_
_entity_poly.entity_id
_entity_poly.type
_entity_poly.pdbx_seq_one_letter_code
_entity_poly.pdbx_strand_id
1 'polypeptide(L)'
;MSDVSRKSQSLVRYDLGDALELSTSQCGSLGSKQVIENLQGRTINRFFYVSPDEKVHSSIFSRIIDEYSRQYNEVFSFLATQEHYGELALNIDAVKLTNADALSEFVRIRFEAECGATIRVTVNVGAGQMQAGKRNYFIQKLTESI
;
A
#
# COMPACT_ATOMS: atom_id res chain seq x y z
N MET A 1 6.74 20.59 -2.63
CA MET A 1 7.64 20.63 -3.81
C MET A 1 7.04 21.56 -4.83
N SER A 2 7.82 22.51 -5.32
CA SER A 2 7.36 23.49 -6.34
C SER A 2 8.27 23.37 -7.55
N ASP A 3 7.69 23.18 -8.71
CA ASP A 3 8.39 23.18 -9.99
C ASP A 3 7.85 24.35 -10.84
N VAL A 4 8.63 25.39 -10.95
CA VAL A 4 8.29 26.59 -11.71
C VAL A 4 8.93 26.61 -13.12
N SER A 5 9.69 25.59 -13.47
CA SER A 5 10.41 25.50 -14.73
C SER A 5 9.55 24.99 -15.89
N ARG A 6 8.47 24.28 -15.59
CA ARG A 6 7.57 23.71 -16.59
C ARG A 6 6.51 24.74 -17.01
N LYS A 7 6.56 25.15 -18.26
CA LYS A 7 5.57 26.08 -18.83
C LYS A 7 4.18 25.48 -19.03
N SER A 8 4.06 24.15 -19.08
CA SER A 8 2.80 23.44 -19.33
C SER A 8 2.04 23.06 -18.06
N GLN A 9 2.71 22.94 -16.91
CA GLN A 9 2.09 22.59 -15.64
C GLN A 9 2.98 23.02 -14.48
N SER A 10 2.49 23.92 -13.64
CA SER A 10 3.17 24.33 -12.42
C SER A 10 2.63 23.54 -11.24
N LEU A 11 3.49 22.78 -10.56
CA LEU A 11 3.17 22.12 -9.28
C LEU A 11 3.66 23.01 -8.14
N VAL A 12 2.74 23.73 -7.51
CA VAL A 12 3.03 24.61 -6.37
C VAL A 12 2.45 23.99 -5.12
N ARG A 13 3.32 23.71 -4.11
CA ARG A 13 2.92 23.15 -2.82
C ARG A 13 2.09 21.86 -2.91
N TYR A 14 2.46 20.98 -3.84
CA TYR A 14 1.81 19.68 -3.95
C TYR A 14 2.18 18.82 -2.75
N ASP A 15 1.17 18.40 -1.98
CA ASP A 15 1.34 17.44 -0.89
C ASP A 15 1.51 16.04 -1.48
N LEU A 16 2.72 15.47 -1.32
CA LEU A 16 3.04 14.13 -1.76
C LEU A 16 2.49 13.07 -0.81
N GLY A 17 2.16 13.45 0.44
CA GLY A 17 1.76 12.54 1.50
C GLY A 17 2.88 11.59 1.95
N ASP A 18 4.15 12.00 1.76
CA ASP A 18 5.33 11.24 2.15
C ASP A 18 5.90 11.81 3.46
N ALA A 19 6.32 10.93 4.37
CA ALA A 19 7.10 11.31 5.54
C ALA A 19 8.57 11.43 5.13
N LEU A 20 9.19 12.52 5.55
CA LEU A 20 10.59 12.77 5.33
C LEU A 20 11.22 13.40 6.57
N GLU A 21 12.47 13.10 6.81
CA GLU A 21 13.28 13.74 7.84
C GLU A 21 14.14 14.81 7.18
N LEU A 22 14.03 16.03 7.69
CA LEU A 22 14.82 17.15 7.22
C LEU A 22 15.91 17.43 8.25
N SER A 23 17.15 17.55 7.79
CA SER A 23 18.23 18.12 8.58
C SER A 23 18.74 19.41 7.97
N THR A 24 19.43 20.18 8.77
CA THR A 24 20.14 21.36 8.29
C THR A 24 21.60 20.96 8.11
N SER A 25 21.98 20.59 6.89
CA SER A 25 23.37 20.30 6.57
C SER A 25 24.04 21.54 5.98
N GLN A 26 25.22 21.85 6.47
CA GLN A 26 26.09 22.84 5.83
C GLN A 26 26.86 22.12 4.71
N CYS A 27 26.31 22.18 3.51
CA CYS A 27 27.06 21.78 2.33
C CYS A 27 27.84 22.99 1.80
N GLY A 28 29.16 22.86 1.68
CA GLY A 28 30.03 23.96 1.29
C GLY A 28 29.68 24.65 -0.05
N SER A 29 28.97 23.98 -0.94
CA SER A 29 28.51 24.52 -2.24
C SER A 29 27.08 25.05 -2.21
N LEU A 30 26.22 24.64 -1.25
CA LEU A 30 24.80 24.96 -1.19
C LEU A 30 24.39 25.84 -0.02
N GLY A 31 25.32 26.17 0.88
CA GLY A 31 25.06 26.92 2.11
C GLY A 31 24.19 26.13 3.11
N SER A 32 23.56 26.80 4.06
CA SER A 32 22.66 26.20 5.03
C SER A 32 21.30 25.93 4.37
N LYS A 33 21.14 24.83 3.67
CA LYS A 33 19.86 24.38 3.12
C LYS A 33 19.37 23.15 3.85
N GLN A 34 18.04 22.99 3.86
CA GLN A 34 17.43 21.77 4.34
C GLN A 34 17.73 20.62 3.39
N VAL A 35 18.23 19.53 3.92
CA VAL A 35 18.54 18.31 3.21
C VAL A 35 17.59 17.20 3.68
N ILE A 36 17.08 16.43 2.76
CA ILE A 36 16.31 15.23 3.08
C ILE A 36 17.30 14.15 3.49
N GLU A 37 17.35 13.80 4.77
CA GLU A 37 18.20 12.72 5.27
C GLU A 37 17.54 11.36 5.09
N ASN A 38 16.23 11.30 5.31
CA ASN A 38 15.49 10.05 5.21
C ASN A 38 14.14 10.29 4.53
N LEU A 39 13.89 9.56 3.45
CA LEU A 39 12.62 9.55 2.76
C LEU A 39 11.89 8.25 3.09
N GLN A 40 10.94 8.32 4.00
CA GLN A 40 10.19 7.14 4.41
C GLN A 40 9.02 6.80 3.48
N GLY A 41 8.66 7.63 2.50
CA GLY A 41 7.51 7.47 1.62
C GLY A 41 6.17 7.71 2.34
N ARG A 42 5.06 7.19 1.83
CA ARG A 42 3.72 7.49 2.37
C ARG A 42 3.52 7.04 3.80
N THR A 43 3.04 7.93 4.65
CA THR A 43 2.83 7.69 6.09
C THR A 43 1.56 6.90 6.40
N ILE A 44 0.60 6.87 5.49
CA ILE A 44 -0.73 6.32 5.75
C ILE A 44 -0.79 4.86 5.33
N ASN A 45 -1.24 3.99 6.25
CA ASN A 45 -1.56 2.57 6.00
C ASN A 45 -0.39 1.71 5.49
N ARG A 46 0.78 1.86 6.12
CA ARG A 46 1.99 1.15 5.68
C ARG A 46 2.07 -0.30 6.12
N PHE A 47 1.52 -0.60 7.27
CA PHE A 47 1.75 -1.87 7.92
C PHE A 47 0.45 -2.66 8.07
N PHE A 48 0.53 -3.93 7.73
CA PHE A 48 -0.44 -4.95 8.10
C PHE A 48 0.02 -5.62 9.38
N TYR A 49 -0.86 -5.73 10.36
CA TYR A 49 -0.56 -6.33 11.65
C TYR A 49 -1.07 -7.76 11.69
N VAL A 50 -0.16 -8.69 11.78
CA VAL A 50 -0.46 -10.12 12.00
C VAL A 50 -0.96 -10.32 13.43
N SER A 51 -0.27 -9.68 14.39
CA SER A 51 -0.61 -9.63 15.81
C SER A 51 -0.30 -8.23 16.35
N PRO A 52 -0.61 -7.92 17.63
CA PRO A 52 -0.25 -6.63 18.23
C PRO A 52 1.25 -6.29 18.13
N ASP A 53 2.11 -7.32 18.20
CA ASP A 53 3.56 -7.16 18.22
C ASP A 53 4.23 -7.45 16.87
N GLU A 54 3.50 -8.01 15.91
CA GLU A 54 4.03 -8.42 14.62
C GLU A 54 3.35 -7.70 13.47
N LYS A 55 4.15 -7.03 12.65
CA LYS A 55 3.68 -6.29 11.49
C LYS A 55 4.58 -6.46 10.28
N VAL A 56 3.99 -6.43 9.11
CA VAL A 56 4.69 -6.49 7.83
C VAL A 56 4.30 -5.30 6.97
N HIS A 57 5.18 -4.92 6.05
CA HIS A 57 4.87 -3.80 5.15
C HIS A 57 3.78 -4.22 4.15
N SER A 58 2.74 -3.38 3.99
CA SER A 58 1.57 -3.69 3.17
C SER A 58 1.86 -3.89 1.67
N SER A 59 3.02 -3.44 1.18
CA SER A 59 3.44 -3.67 -0.21
C SER A 59 3.60 -5.14 -0.58
N ILE A 60 3.71 -6.02 0.41
CA ILE A 60 3.73 -7.48 0.18
C ILE A 60 2.48 -7.93 -0.58
N PHE A 61 1.31 -7.36 -0.25
CA PHE A 61 0.06 -7.74 -0.90
C PHE A 61 0.03 -7.30 -2.37
N SER A 62 0.52 -6.11 -2.70
CA SER A 62 0.64 -5.69 -4.10
C SER A 62 1.51 -6.65 -4.89
N ARG A 63 2.64 -7.07 -4.33
CA ARG A 63 3.56 -8.00 -5.00
C ARG A 63 2.95 -9.38 -5.21
N ILE A 64 2.29 -9.95 -4.18
CA ILE A 64 1.63 -11.25 -4.26
C ILE A 64 0.47 -11.21 -5.27
N ILE A 65 -0.31 -10.15 -5.27
CA ILE A 65 -1.44 -9.99 -6.20
C ILE A 65 -0.96 -9.78 -7.63
N ASP A 66 0.10 -9.02 -7.85
CA ASP A 66 0.73 -8.88 -9.17
C ASP A 66 1.26 -10.22 -9.69
N GLU A 67 1.82 -11.06 -8.82
CA GLU A 67 2.27 -12.40 -9.18
C GLU A 67 1.10 -13.28 -9.61
N TYR A 68 0.00 -13.28 -8.84
CA TYR A 68 -1.23 -13.97 -9.20
C TYR A 68 -1.76 -13.53 -10.57
N SER A 69 -1.87 -12.21 -10.76
CA SER A 69 -2.37 -11.63 -12.02
C SER A 69 -1.55 -12.07 -13.23
N ARG A 70 -0.23 -12.12 -13.09
CA ARG A 70 0.65 -12.60 -14.16
C ARG A 70 0.53 -14.09 -14.40
N GLN A 71 0.44 -14.89 -13.34
CA GLN A 71 0.39 -16.35 -13.43
C GLN A 71 -0.91 -16.83 -14.09
N TYR A 72 -2.03 -16.19 -13.77
CA TYR A 72 -3.36 -16.59 -14.24
C TYR A 72 -3.90 -15.72 -15.38
N ASN A 73 -3.12 -14.73 -15.83
CA ASN A 73 -3.52 -13.76 -16.86
C ASN A 73 -4.86 -13.08 -16.55
N GLU A 74 -5.03 -12.70 -15.27
CA GLU A 74 -6.21 -12.01 -14.78
C GLU A 74 -5.90 -10.53 -14.55
N VAL A 75 -6.86 -9.65 -14.87
CA VAL A 75 -6.72 -8.21 -14.71
C VAL A 75 -7.84 -7.69 -13.83
N PHE A 76 -7.45 -7.16 -12.68
CA PHE A 76 -8.37 -6.56 -11.73
C PHE A 76 -7.68 -5.45 -10.93
N SER A 77 -8.50 -4.58 -10.35
CA SER A 77 -8.05 -3.63 -9.35
C SER A 77 -8.44 -4.15 -7.97
N PHE A 78 -7.66 -3.85 -6.96
CA PHE A 78 -7.96 -4.28 -5.61
C PHE A 78 -7.79 -3.16 -4.59
N LEU A 79 -8.53 -3.29 -3.49
CA LEU A 79 -8.34 -2.55 -2.26
C LEU A 79 -8.27 -3.55 -1.11
N ALA A 80 -7.13 -3.62 -0.47
CA ALA A 80 -6.93 -4.43 0.72
C ALA A 80 -7.33 -3.62 1.97
N THR A 81 -8.09 -4.22 2.86
CA THR A 81 -8.48 -3.61 4.13
C THR A 81 -8.16 -4.54 5.29
N GLN A 82 -7.77 -3.95 6.41
CA GLN A 82 -7.55 -4.65 7.66
C GLN A 82 -8.43 -4.04 8.76
N GLU A 83 -9.30 -4.86 9.37
CA GLU A 83 -10.15 -4.47 10.50
C GLU A 83 -9.78 -5.22 11.79
N HIS A 84 -9.16 -6.40 11.65
CA HIS A 84 -8.69 -7.21 12.77
C HIS A 84 -7.27 -7.71 12.53
N TYR A 85 -6.57 -8.04 13.61
CA TYR A 85 -5.24 -8.64 13.54
C TYR A 85 -5.27 -9.95 12.76
N GLY A 86 -4.32 -10.14 11.85
CA GLY A 86 -4.22 -11.35 11.03
C GLY A 86 -5.33 -11.57 10.01
N GLU A 87 -6.23 -10.60 9.81
CA GLU A 87 -7.32 -10.70 8.84
C GLU A 87 -7.16 -9.67 7.73
N LEU A 88 -7.21 -10.12 6.49
CA LEU A 88 -7.11 -9.31 5.29
C LEU A 88 -8.39 -9.45 4.46
N ALA A 89 -9.07 -8.37 4.18
CA ALA A 89 -10.16 -8.34 3.22
C ALA A 89 -9.68 -7.70 1.92
N LEU A 90 -9.83 -8.41 0.81
CA LEU A 90 -9.54 -7.94 -0.54
C LEU A 90 -10.85 -7.60 -1.24
N ASN A 91 -11.09 -6.33 -1.49
CA ASN A 91 -12.20 -5.87 -2.29
C ASN A 91 -11.72 -5.73 -3.73
N ILE A 92 -12.29 -6.51 -4.63
CA ILE A 92 -11.87 -6.64 -6.01
C ILE A 92 -12.90 -5.98 -6.93
N ASP A 93 -12.43 -5.08 -7.76
CA ASP A 93 -13.15 -4.58 -8.93
C ASP A 93 -12.57 -5.29 -10.16
N ALA A 94 -13.29 -6.31 -10.61
CA ALA A 94 -12.81 -7.21 -11.64
C ALA A 94 -13.58 -7.04 -12.94
N VAL A 95 -12.84 -6.79 -14.00
CA VAL A 95 -13.30 -7.03 -15.37
C VAL A 95 -13.28 -8.55 -15.67
N LYS A 96 -12.33 -9.26 -15.03
CA LYS A 96 -12.16 -10.70 -15.20
C LYS A 96 -11.46 -11.27 -13.98
N LEU A 97 -12.22 -11.85 -13.08
CA LEU A 97 -11.73 -12.72 -12.01
C LEU A 97 -12.45 -14.05 -12.11
N THR A 98 -11.72 -15.13 -12.31
CA THR A 98 -12.30 -16.44 -12.56
C THR A 98 -12.65 -17.16 -11.28
N ASN A 99 -11.85 -16.98 -10.21
CA ASN A 99 -12.05 -17.71 -8.95
C ASN A 99 -11.53 -16.91 -7.75
N ALA A 100 -12.46 -16.39 -6.93
CA ALA A 100 -12.12 -15.64 -5.71
C ALA A 100 -11.45 -16.52 -4.64
N ASP A 101 -11.86 -17.79 -4.53
CA ASP A 101 -11.30 -18.72 -3.56
C ASP A 101 -9.86 -19.06 -3.90
N ALA A 102 -9.55 -19.22 -5.20
CA ALA A 102 -8.18 -19.46 -5.65
C ALA A 102 -7.27 -18.27 -5.35
N LEU A 103 -7.74 -17.04 -5.53
CA LEU A 103 -7.00 -15.84 -5.16
C LEU A 103 -6.77 -15.76 -3.64
N SER A 104 -7.80 -16.02 -2.85
CA SER A 104 -7.71 -16.04 -1.39
C SER A 104 -6.64 -17.03 -0.90
N GLU A 105 -6.70 -18.26 -1.40
CA GLU A 105 -5.75 -19.33 -1.04
C GLU A 105 -4.33 -19.01 -1.51
N PHE A 106 -4.18 -18.48 -2.71
CA PHE A 106 -2.88 -18.07 -3.23
C PHE A 106 -2.23 -17.01 -2.35
N VAL A 107 -2.98 -15.96 -1.98
CA VAL A 107 -2.49 -14.89 -1.12
C VAL A 107 -2.09 -15.44 0.24
N ARG A 108 -2.90 -16.32 0.83
CA ARG A 108 -2.60 -16.95 2.12
C ARG A 108 -1.30 -17.77 2.07
N ILE A 109 -1.16 -18.66 1.09
CA ILE A 109 0.02 -19.52 0.95
C ILE A 109 1.29 -18.69 0.71
N ARG A 110 1.22 -17.70 -0.17
CA ARG A 110 2.39 -16.86 -0.47
C ARG A 110 2.80 -15.99 0.70
N PHE A 111 1.82 -15.44 1.42
CA PHE A 111 2.10 -14.67 2.62
C PHE A 111 2.77 -15.53 3.70
N GLU A 112 2.26 -16.73 3.95
CA GLU A 112 2.83 -17.67 4.91
C GLU A 112 4.27 -18.08 4.51
N ALA A 113 4.51 -18.34 3.23
CA ALA A 113 5.83 -18.70 2.73
C ALA A 113 6.87 -17.56 2.90
N GLU A 114 6.46 -16.31 2.80
CA GLU A 114 7.36 -15.16 2.86
C GLU A 114 7.54 -14.60 4.28
N CYS A 115 6.47 -14.60 5.08
CA CYS A 115 6.46 -13.99 6.40
C CYS A 115 6.50 -15.01 7.54
N GLY A 116 6.29 -16.30 7.27
CA GLY A 116 6.22 -17.34 8.30
C GLY A 116 4.98 -17.28 9.20
N ALA A 117 4.00 -16.45 8.84
CA ALA A 117 2.79 -16.23 9.62
C ALA A 117 1.53 -16.57 8.81
N THR A 118 0.55 -17.17 9.47
CA THR A 118 -0.74 -17.51 8.84
C THR A 118 -1.73 -16.37 9.02
N ILE A 119 -2.42 -16.01 7.95
CA ILE A 119 -3.46 -14.97 7.96
C ILE A 119 -4.76 -15.52 7.38
N ARG A 120 -5.87 -14.89 7.76
CA ARG A 120 -7.16 -15.11 7.11
C ARG A 120 -7.35 -14.12 5.98
N VAL A 121 -7.67 -14.61 4.79
CA VAL A 121 -7.92 -13.77 3.61
C VAL A 121 -9.35 -13.96 3.14
N THR A 122 -10.08 -12.88 2.99
CA THR A 122 -11.44 -12.85 2.42
C THR A 122 -11.42 -12.04 1.15
N VAL A 123 -11.98 -12.56 0.08
CA VAL A 123 -12.09 -11.89 -1.22
C VAL A 123 -13.55 -11.53 -1.50
N ASN A 124 -13.80 -10.24 -1.64
CA ASN A 124 -15.11 -9.69 -2.00
C ASN A 124 -15.05 -9.20 -3.44
N VAL A 125 -15.85 -9.80 -4.33
CA VAL A 125 -15.96 -9.39 -5.73
C VAL A 125 -17.24 -8.58 -5.90
N GLY A 126 -17.11 -7.36 -6.36
CA GLY A 126 -18.24 -6.48 -6.63
C GLY A 126 -17.78 -5.16 -7.20
N ALA A 127 -18.68 -4.45 -7.87
CA ALA A 127 -18.48 -3.08 -8.29
C ALA A 127 -18.38 -2.18 -7.03
N GLY A 128 -17.29 -2.32 -6.32
CA GLY A 128 -16.98 -1.52 -5.16
C GLY A 128 -16.53 -0.15 -5.63
N GLN A 129 -17.06 0.86 -4.99
CA GLN A 129 -16.69 2.25 -5.13
C GLN A 129 -15.17 2.43 -4.95
N MET A 130 -14.40 2.21 -6.00
CA MET A 130 -13.03 2.68 -6.03
C MET A 130 -13.11 4.19 -6.23
N GLN A 131 -12.93 4.94 -5.15
CA GLN A 131 -12.87 6.39 -5.20
C GLN A 131 -11.86 6.84 -6.24
N ALA A 132 -12.31 7.70 -7.15
CA ALA A 132 -11.43 8.38 -8.08
C ALA A 132 -10.43 9.23 -7.28
N GLY A 133 -9.15 8.94 -7.39
CA GLY A 133 -8.08 9.66 -6.68
C GLY A 133 -6.79 8.87 -6.58
N LYS A 134 -5.85 9.33 -5.76
CA LYS A 134 -4.63 8.58 -5.42
C LYS A 134 -5.03 7.24 -4.81
N ARG A 135 -4.77 6.15 -5.52
CA ARG A 135 -5.19 4.80 -5.14
C ARG A 135 -4.39 4.33 -3.91
N ASN A 136 -5.01 4.37 -2.75
CA ASN A 136 -4.54 3.58 -1.63
C ASN A 136 -4.95 2.14 -1.90
N TYR A 137 -3.99 1.25 -2.08
CA TYR A 137 -4.26 -0.18 -2.26
C TYR A 137 -4.44 -0.93 -0.94
N PHE A 138 -4.15 -0.27 0.18
CA PHE A 138 -4.30 -0.81 1.53
C PHE A 138 -4.85 0.24 2.49
N ILE A 139 -5.85 -0.12 3.28
CA ILE A 139 -6.45 0.71 4.33
C ILE A 139 -6.49 -0.09 5.64
N GLN A 140 -5.89 0.46 6.67
CA GLN A 140 -5.98 -0.08 8.02
C GLN A 140 -7.11 0.61 8.78
N LYS A 141 -7.97 -0.20 9.39
CA LYS A 141 -9.11 0.24 10.22
C LYS A 141 -9.11 -0.48 11.57
N LEU A 142 -7.94 -0.88 12.07
CA LEU A 142 -7.87 -1.51 13.39
C LEU A 142 -8.48 -0.57 14.42
N THR A 143 -9.55 -1.01 15.04
CA THR A 143 -10.11 -0.37 16.21
C THR A 143 -9.32 -0.91 17.40
N GLU A 144 -8.55 -0.07 18.07
CA GLU A 144 -8.00 -0.43 19.37
C GLU A 144 -9.19 -0.72 20.28
N SER A 145 -9.38 -1.99 20.60
CA SER A 145 -10.30 -2.34 21.70
C SER A 145 -9.62 -1.89 22.99
N ILE A 146 -10.10 -0.76 23.51
CA ILE A 146 -9.78 -0.27 24.85
C ILE A 146 -10.31 -1.26 25.89
#